data_ebfb29a0afc7934fbcc9d632237cccf6
#
_entry.id   ebfb29a0afc7934fbcc9d632237cccf6
#
_cell.length_a   1.000
_cell.length_b   1.000
_cell.length_c   1.000
_cell.angle_alpha   90.00
_cell.angle_beta   90.00
_cell.angle_gamma   90.00
#
_symmetry.space_group_name_H-M   'P 1'
#
loop_
_entity.id
_entity.type
_entity.pdbx_description
1 polymer ?
#
loop_
_entity_poly.entity_id
_entity_poly.type
_entity_poly.pdbx_seq_one_letter_code
_entity_poly.pdbx_strand_id
1 'polypeptide(L)'
;MPKKIHGYGQGDVETVISVEDVDKQASALKQGNLTTDDLDALTNHKPHLSIDKLKAGYGEMEILHDINLRIGDGQSLCLIGPNGAGKSTILHSIFGFTRIFSGNISIDGKQITSLTPNEKLKESGIAYILQDNSVFPNMTVEENLLMGGFLLDKTADAKKAVDEVFSEYERLNKRRNNKASSLSGGERRLLEIARALIMNPKVLLVDEPSIGLEPRFINMVFEILRDLQSNQGKTIIMVEQNAKKGLEFCDIGYVIVSGELVLADYGSQLLEDPEVGKLFLGG
;
A
#
# COMPACT_ATOMS: atom_id res chain seq x y z
N MET A 1 30.85 -4.24 -22.53
CA MET A 1 29.88 -3.14 -22.72
C MET A 1 28.93 -3.20 -21.55
N PRO A 2 28.84 -2.18 -20.68
CA PRO A 2 27.91 -2.19 -19.55
C PRO A 2 26.47 -2.06 -20.06
N LYS A 3 25.58 -2.89 -19.54
CA LYS A 3 24.13 -2.81 -19.81
C LYS A 3 23.57 -1.52 -19.21
N LYS A 4 22.98 -0.66 -20.04
CA LYS A 4 22.21 0.50 -19.57
C LYS A 4 20.99 0.00 -18.80
N ILE A 5 20.95 0.25 -17.49
CA ILE A 5 19.78 0.06 -16.63
C ILE A 5 19.16 1.45 -16.48
N HIS A 6 17.86 1.59 -16.77
CA HIS A 6 17.15 2.84 -16.61
C HIS A 6 17.04 3.17 -15.12
N GLY A 7 17.66 4.29 -14.71
CA GLY A 7 17.55 4.83 -13.37
C GLY A 7 16.15 5.43 -13.10
N TYR A 8 15.79 5.50 -11.85
CA TYR A 8 14.59 6.16 -11.34
C TYR A 8 14.68 7.68 -11.56
N GLY A 9 13.63 8.26 -12.14
CA GLY A 9 13.48 9.70 -12.35
C GLY A 9 13.65 10.12 -13.81
N GLN A 10 12.73 10.93 -14.32
CA GLN A 10 12.86 11.64 -15.61
C GLN A 10 13.76 12.86 -15.39
N GLY A 11 15.06 12.68 -15.54
CA GLY A 11 16.07 13.73 -15.59
C GLY A 11 17.40 13.13 -16.02
N ASP A 12 18.10 13.80 -16.95
CA ASP A 12 19.45 13.45 -17.37
C ASP A 12 20.43 13.60 -16.20
N VAL A 13 20.64 12.54 -15.43
CA VAL A 13 21.72 12.47 -14.43
C VAL A 13 22.55 11.22 -14.70
N GLU A 14 23.81 11.42 -15.09
CA GLU A 14 24.83 10.40 -15.36
C GLU A 14 25.41 9.78 -14.07
N THR A 15 24.60 9.39 -13.12
CA THR A 15 25.04 8.56 -12.00
C THR A 15 24.13 7.37 -11.85
N VAL A 16 24.42 6.33 -12.63
CA VAL A 16 23.79 5.02 -12.45
C VAL A 16 24.39 4.40 -11.19
N ILE A 17 23.77 4.65 -10.04
CA ILE A 17 24.09 3.91 -8.82
C ILE A 17 23.56 2.49 -9.04
N SER A 18 24.38 1.47 -8.87
CA SER A 18 23.91 0.08 -8.98
C SER A 18 22.98 -0.25 -7.83
N VAL A 19 22.07 -1.24 -8.01
CA VAL A 19 21.17 -1.71 -6.93
C VAL A 19 22.00 -2.11 -5.70
N GLU A 20 23.17 -2.76 -5.90
CA GLU A 20 24.09 -3.14 -4.84
C GLU A 20 24.70 -1.93 -4.10
N ASP A 21 24.93 -0.82 -4.80
CA ASP A 21 25.45 0.40 -4.18
C ASP A 21 24.34 1.15 -3.42
N VAL A 22 23.11 1.12 -3.93
CA VAL A 22 21.92 1.64 -3.21
C VAL A 22 21.71 0.83 -1.94
N ASP A 23 21.76 -0.49 -2.00
CA ASP A 23 21.62 -1.36 -0.82
C ASP A 23 22.73 -1.11 0.22
N LYS A 24 23.98 -0.92 -0.21
CA LYS A 24 25.09 -0.61 0.70
C LYS A 24 24.96 0.78 1.33
N GLN A 25 24.62 1.80 0.55
CA GLN A 25 24.44 3.16 1.05
C GLN A 25 23.21 3.27 1.93
N ALA A 26 22.10 2.64 1.57
CA ALA A 26 20.89 2.59 2.39
C ALA A 26 21.10 1.79 3.69
N SER A 27 21.92 0.73 3.66
CA SER A 27 22.32 0.03 4.89
C SER A 27 23.20 0.90 5.80
N ALA A 28 23.90 1.90 5.25
CA ALA A 28 24.64 2.89 6.04
C ALA A 28 23.71 3.94 6.68
N LEU A 29 22.46 4.10 6.19
CA LEU A 29 21.42 4.93 6.79
C LEU A 29 20.90 4.36 8.11
N LYS A 30 21.23 3.13 8.50
CA LYS A 30 20.85 2.56 9.81
C LYS A 30 21.29 3.53 10.93
N GLN A 31 20.47 4.54 11.20
CA GLN A 31 20.55 5.38 12.39
C GLN A 31 20.10 4.54 13.57
N GLY A 32 21.07 3.86 14.21
CA GLY A 32 20.78 3.09 15.42
C GLY A 32 19.69 2.01 15.23
N ASN A 33 19.52 1.14 16.20
CA ASN A 33 18.39 0.22 16.21
C ASN A 33 17.11 1.01 16.52
N LEU A 34 16.26 1.26 15.49
CA LEU A 34 14.90 1.76 15.70
C LEU A 34 14.18 0.85 16.69
N THR A 35 13.80 1.38 17.83
CA THR A 35 13.06 0.66 18.86
C THR A 35 11.56 0.68 18.56
N THR A 36 10.80 -0.19 19.18
CA THR A 36 9.33 -0.14 19.10
C THR A 36 8.78 1.17 19.65
N ASP A 37 9.42 1.74 20.68
CA ASP A 37 9.01 3.02 21.28
C ASP A 37 9.19 4.19 20.29
N ASP A 38 10.25 4.19 19.46
CA ASP A 38 10.44 5.17 18.40
C ASP A 38 9.33 5.07 17.35
N LEU A 39 8.93 3.85 16.97
CA LEU A 39 7.85 3.63 16.02
C LEU A 39 6.47 3.99 16.61
N ASP A 40 6.25 3.71 17.89
CA ASP A 40 5.03 4.08 18.59
C ASP A 40 4.89 5.61 18.69
N ALA A 41 6.01 6.34 18.83
CA ALA A 41 6.02 7.81 18.86
C ALA A 41 5.58 8.47 17.54
N LEU A 42 5.71 7.77 16.39
CA LEU A 42 5.22 8.25 15.10
C LEU A 42 3.70 8.12 14.96
N THR A 43 3.05 7.30 15.79
CA THR A 43 1.60 7.17 15.76
C THR A 43 0.93 8.33 16.46
N ASN A 44 -0.21 8.80 15.93
CA ASN A 44 -0.98 9.91 16.50
C ASN A 44 -1.60 9.56 17.86
N HIS A 45 -1.75 8.26 18.15
CA HIS A 45 -2.30 7.70 19.39
C HIS A 45 -1.73 6.29 19.61
N LYS A 46 -2.49 5.42 20.27
CA LYS A 46 -2.16 4.01 20.36
C LYS A 46 -2.12 3.38 18.96
N PRO A 47 -1.13 2.53 18.65
CA PRO A 47 -1.08 1.84 17.38
C PRO A 47 -2.38 1.06 17.09
N HIS A 48 -2.95 1.31 15.90
CA HIS A 48 -4.10 0.57 15.38
C HIS A 48 -3.66 -0.76 14.76
N LEU A 49 -2.66 -0.71 13.85
CA LEU A 49 -2.02 -1.92 13.31
C LEU A 49 -0.56 -1.97 13.75
N SER A 50 -0.16 -3.14 14.23
CA SER A 50 1.21 -3.41 14.70
C SER A 50 1.76 -4.68 14.07
N ILE A 51 3.03 -4.63 13.70
CA ILE A 51 3.84 -5.78 13.31
C ILE A 51 5.02 -5.85 14.27
N ASP A 52 5.30 -7.04 14.82
CA ASP A 52 6.39 -7.29 15.78
C ASP A 52 7.28 -8.41 15.26
N LYS A 53 8.56 -8.09 15.01
CA LYS A 53 9.63 -9.02 14.62
C LYS A 53 9.19 -10.04 13.56
N LEU A 54 8.54 -9.52 12.51
CA LEU A 54 7.95 -10.35 11.47
C LEU A 54 9.05 -10.91 10.54
N LYS A 55 9.09 -12.22 10.41
CA LYS A 55 9.80 -12.95 9.36
C LYS A 55 8.80 -13.62 8.46
N ALA A 56 8.82 -13.28 7.20
CA ALA A 56 7.83 -13.75 6.23
C ALA A 56 8.42 -13.87 4.82
N GLY A 57 7.73 -14.64 3.97
CA GLY A 57 8.16 -14.82 2.59
C GLY A 57 7.27 -15.80 1.83
N TYR A 58 7.85 -16.45 0.82
CA TYR A 58 7.11 -17.34 -0.06
C TYR A 58 7.71 -18.75 -0.08
N GLY A 59 6.89 -19.76 0.15
CA GLY A 59 7.38 -21.14 0.31
C GLY A 59 8.40 -21.24 1.45
N GLU A 60 9.63 -21.63 1.15
CA GLU A 60 10.72 -21.70 2.13
C GLU A 60 11.65 -20.47 2.08
N MET A 61 11.40 -19.53 1.17
CA MET A 61 12.24 -18.34 1.01
C MET A 61 11.77 -17.25 1.97
N GLU A 62 12.61 -16.88 2.93
CA GLU A 62 12.42 -15.73 3.80
C GLU A 62 12.82 -14.45 3.05
N ILE A 63 11.93 -13.46 3.03
CA ILE A 63 12.12 -12.15 2.37
C ILE A 63 12.18 -11.04 3.40
N LEU A 64 11.38 -11.12 4.47
CA LEU A 64 11.31 -10.12 5.53
C LEU A 64 12.06 -10.62 6.76
N HIS A 65 12.91 -9.76 7.31
CA HIS A 65 13.80 -10.07 8.41
C HIS A 65 13.52 -9.15 9.60
N ASP A 66 12.82 -9.67 10.63
CA ASP A 66 12.52 -8.98 11.89
C ASP A 66 11.83 -7.61 11.72
N ILE A 67 10.92 -7.48 10.75
CA ILE A 67 10.17 -6.24 10.49
C ILE A 67 9.32 -5.86 11.69
N ASN A 68 9.47 -4.60 12.11
CA ASN A 68 8.56 -3.93 13.05
C ASN A 68 7.84 -2.79 12.30
N LEU A 69 6.52 -2.62 12.53
CA LEU A 69 5.73 -1.56 11.93
C LEU A 69 4.64 -1.11 12.90
N ARG A 70 4.40 0.20 12.93
CA ARG A 70 3.34 0.83 13.72
C ARG A 70 2.61 1.85 12.85
N ILE A 71 1.30 1.87 12.95
CA ILE A 71 0.45 2.90 12.35
C ILE A 71 -0.76 3.12 13.24
N GLY A 72 -1.14 4.37 13.46
CA GLY A 72 -2.32 4.78 14.20
C GLY A 72 -3.60 4.70 13.36
N ASP A 73 -4.75 4.78 14.02
CA ASP A 73 -6.05 4.83 13.35
C ASP A 73 -6.19 6.12 12.51
N GLY A 74 -6.65 5.98 11.27
CA GLY A 74 -6.81 7.08 10.32
C GLY A 74 -5.51 7.68 9.79
N GLN A 75 -4.34 7.12 10.11
CA GLN A 75 -3.06 7.55 9.53
C GLN A 75 -2.78 6.88 8.18
N SER A 76 -1.89 7.50 7.43
CA SER A 76 -1.31 6.94 6.20
C SER A 76 0.17 6.63 6.39
N LEU A 77 0.60 5.45 5.91
CA LEU A 77 1.98 4.99 5.94
C LEU A 77 2.42 4.60 4.53
N CYS A 78 3.57 5.11 4.10
CA CYS A 78 4.17 4.74 2.82
C CYS A 78 5.46 3.93 3.03
N LEU A 79 5.53 2.79 2.37
CA LEU A 79 6.73 1.96 2.28
C LEU A 79 7.51 2.35 1.03
N ILE A 80 8.72 2.85 1.20
CA ILE A 80 9.65 3.20 0.12
C ILE A 80 10.91 2.34 0.20
N GLY A 81 11.68 2.29 -0.88
CA GLY A 81 12.92 1.50 -0.98
C GLY A 81 13.10 0.89 -2.37
N PRO A 82 14.23 0.23 -2.62
CA PRO A 82 14.53 -0.35 -3.93
C PRO A 82 13.53 -1.44 -4.34
N ASN A 83 13.52 -1.76 -5.65
CA ASN A 83 12.73 -2.90 -6.14
C ASN A 83 13.31 -4.19 -5.56
N GLY A 84 12.42 -5.09 -5.13
CA GLY A 84 12.83 -6.32 -4.46
C GLY A 84 13.14 -6.19 -2.97
N ALA A 85 13.06 -4.99 -2.38
CA ALA A 85 13.34 -4.77 -0.95
C ALA A 85 12.35 -5.44 0.01
N GLY A 86 11.25 -6.02 -0.48
CA GLY A 86 10.24 -6.66 0.38
C GLY A 86 9.02 -5.81 0.70
N LYS A 87 8.86 -4.62 0.09
CA LYS A 87 7.74 -3.70 0.37
C LYS A 87 6.36 -4.35 0.17
N SER A 88 6.07 -4.88 -1.02
CA SER A 88 4.80 -5.58 -1.29
C SER A 88 4.67 -6.86 -0.45
N THR A 89 5.79 -7.48 -0.06
CA THR A 89 5.78 -8.65 0.83
C THR A 89 5.25 -8.28 2.22
N ILE A 90 5.49 -7.04 2.70
CA ILE A 90 4.88 -6.54 3.95
C ILE A 90 3.35 -6.47 3.79
N LEU A 91 2.85 -5.86 2.71
CA LEU A 91 1.39 -5.80 2.45
C LEU A 91 0.79 -7.21 2.31
N HIS A 92 1.48 -8.09 1.58
CA HIS A 92 1.08 -9.51 1.42
C HIS A 92 1.03 -10.22 2.77
N SER A 93 1.96 -9.95 3.67
CA SER A 93 1.98 -10.55 5.01
C SER A 93 0.82 -10.06 5.87
N ILE A 94 0.55 -8.75 5.85
CA ILE A 94 -0.60 -8.18 6.55
C ILE A 94 -1.90 -8.83 6.05
N PHE A 95 -2.05 -9.00 4.74
CA PHE A 95 -3.27 -9.56 4.14
C PHE A 95 -3.36 -11.09 4.24
N GLY A 96 -2.22 -11.80 4.39
CA GLY A 96 -2.18 -13.26 4.54
C GLY A 96 -1.86 -14.03 3.26
N PHE A 97 -1.10 -13.44 2.34
CA PHE A 97 -0.62 -14.08 1.11
C PHE A 97 0.78 -14.69 1.24
N THR A 98 1.46 -14.47 2.37
CA THR A 98 2.80 -15.01 2.62
C THR A 98 2.77 -16.09 3.68
N ARG A 99 3.83 -16.88 3.73
CA ARG A 99 4.15 -17.72 4.90
C ARG A 99 4.80 -16.86 5.96
N ILE A 100 4.26 -16.89 7.16
CA ILE A 100 4.87 -16.28 8.34
C ILE A 100 5.75 -17.32 9.03
N PHE A 101 7.05 -17.05 9.14
CA PHE A 101 8.01 -17.92 9.83
C PHE A 101 8.05 -17.62 11.33
N SER A 102 7.99 -16.32 11.69
CA SER A 102 7.91 -15.86 13.08
C SER A 102 7.35 -14.44 13.15
N GLY A 103 7.08 -13.96 14.37
CA GLY A 103 6.54 -12.63 14.61
C GLY A 103 5.03 -12.59 14.62
N ASN A 104 4.49 -11.41 14.88
CA ASN A 104 3.05 -11.21 15.08
C ASN A 104 2.54 -10.00 14.28
N ILE A 105 1.29 -10.08 13.84
CA ILE A 105 0.52 -8.98 13.27
C ILE A 105 -0.73 -8.82 14.11
N SER A 106 -1.03 -7.61 14.55
CA SER A 106 -2.22 -7.32 15.36
C SER A 106 -2.93 -6.04 14.91
N ILE A 107 -4.24 -6.00 15.13
CA ILE A 107 -5.11 -4.82 15.00
C ILE A 107 -5.78 -4.58 16.35
N ASP A 108 -5.71 -3.35 16.86
CA ASP A 108 -6.26 -2.96 18.17
C ASP A 108 -5.82 -3.90 19.31
N GLY A 109 -4.61 -4.45 19.20
CA GLY A 109 -4.06 -5.44 20.13
C GLY A 109 -4.58 -6.87 19.97
N LYS A 110 -5.52 -7.12 19.04
CA LYS A 110 -5.98 -8.46 18.68
C LYS A 110 -5.07 -9.05 17.59
N GLN A 111 -4.49 -10.22 17.88
CA GLN A 111 -3.64 -10.92 16.91
C GLN A 111 -4.44 -11.41 15.70
N ILE A 112 -3.93 -11.12 14.50
CA ILE A 112 -4.53 -11.49 13.23
C ILE A 112 -3.57 -12.30 12.33
N THR A 113 -2.41 -12.69 12.84
CA THR A 113 -1.33 -13.35 12.09
C THR A 113 -1.81 -14.60 11.35
N SER A 114 -2.62 -15.42 11.99
CA SER A 114 -3.09 -16.71 11.46
C SER A 114 -4.41 -16.62 10.68
N LEU A 115 -5.05 -15.44 10.62
CA LEU A 115 -6.30 -15.27 9.88
C LEU A 115 -6.07 -15.38 8.37
N THR A 116 -7.01 -16.03 7.70
CA THR A 116 -7.05 -16.07 6.23
C THR A 116 -7.39 -14.70 5.64
N PRO A 117 -7.10 -14.44 4.34
CA PRO A 117 -7.48 -13.20 3.68
C PRO A 117 -8.98 -12.84 3.82
N ASN A 118 -9.86 -13.83 3.72
CA ASN A 118 -11.31 -13.62 3.88
C ASN A 118 -11.68 -13.18 5.30
N GLU A 119 -11.09 -13.79 6.32
CA GLU A 119 -11.28 -13.40 7.73
C GLU A 119 -10.70 -12.01 8.01
N LYS A 120 -9.54 -11.69 7.47
CA LYS A 120 -8.92 -10.36 7.58
C LYS A 120 -9.81 -9.28 6.95
N LEU A 121 -10.41 -9.54 5.79
CA LEU A 121 -11.36 -8.61 5.19
C LEU A 121 -12.66 -8.52 5.99
N LYS A 122 -13.28 -9.64 6.33
CA LYS A 122 -14.60 -9.68 6.98
C LYS A 122 -14.56 -9.28 8.46
N GLU A 123 -13.56 -9.78 9.21
CA GLU A 123 -13.51 -9.63 10.68
C GLU A 123 -12.60 -8.50 11.14
N SER A 124 -11.50 -8.25 10.40
CA SER A 124 -10.52 -7.22 10.76
C SER A 124 -10.67 -5.95 9.93
N GLY A 125 -11.53 -5.95 8.90
CA GLY A 125 -11.77 -4.79 8.05
C GLY A 125 -10.55 -4.36 7.23
N ILE A 126 -9.70 -5.31 6.80
CA ILE A 126 -8.53 -5.04 5.96
C ILE A 126 -8.89 -5.36 4.51
N ALA A 127 -8.82 -4.39 3.61
CA ALA A 127 -8.93 -4.62 2.16
C ALA A 127 -7.60 -4.39 1.46
N TYR A 128 -7.41 -5.06 0.31
CA TYR A 128 -6.20 -4.96 -0.48
C TYR A 128 -6.51 -4.50 -1.91
N ILE A 129 -5.91 -3.39 -2.31
CA ILE A 129 -5.95 -2.85 -3.67
C ILE A 129 -4.65 -3.25 -4.35
N LEU A 130 -4.73 -4.28 -5.19
CA LEU A 130 -3.59 -4.85 -5.90
C LEU A 130 -3.02 -3.89 -6.94
N GLN A 131 -1.75 -4.10 -7.31
CA GLN A 131 -1.04 -3.33 -8.31
C GLN A 131 -1.73 -3.37 -9.67
N ASP A 132 -2.08 -4.56 -10.17
CA ASP A 132 -2.61 -4.80 -11.52
C ASP A 132 -3.71 -5.87 -11.55
N ASN A 133 -4.49 -5.83 -12.66
CA ASN A 133 -5.38 -6.91 -13.10
C ASN A 133 -6.41 -7.40 -12.06
N SER A 134 -6.83 -6.52 -11.16
CA SER A 134 -7.76 -6.92 -10.12
C SER A 134 -9.23 -6.89 -10.55
N VAL A 135 -9.56 -6.31 -11.71
CA VAL A 135 -10.93 -6.32 -12.26
C VAL A 135 -11.20 -7.52 -13.15
N PHE A 136 -12.46 -7.94 -13.21
CA PHE A 136 -12.96 -8.97 -14.13
C PHE A 136 -13.32 -8.31 -15.47
N PRO A 137 -12.50 -8.43 -16.54
CA PRO A 137 -12.63 -7.59 -17.73
C PRO A 137 -13.91 -7.86 -18.53
N ASN A 138 -14.44 -9.08 -18.46
CA ASN A 138 -15.65 -9.50 -19.19
C ASN A 138 -16.95 -9.20 -18.43
N MET A 139 -16.87 -8.86 -17.16
CA MET A 139 -18.00 -8.43 -16.33
C MET A 139 -18.23 -6.93 -16.45
N THR A 140 -19.46 -6.51 -16.22
CA THR A 140 -19.81 -5.08 -16.15
C THR A 140 -19.16 -4.41 -14.93
N VAL A 141 -19.18 -3.08 -14.90
CA VAL A 141 -18.76 -2.29 -13.73
C VAL A 141 -19.57 -2.70 -12.50
N GLU A 142 -20.90 -2.80 -12.62
CA GLU A 142 -21.76 -3.22 -11.52
C GLU A 142 -21.45 -4.63 -11.03
N GLU A 143 -21.26 -5.59 -11.93
CA GLU A 143 -20.91 -6.97 -11.55
C GLU A 143 -19.54 -7.02 -10.85
N ASN A 144 -18.57 -6.22 -11.29
CA ASN A 144 -17.28 -6.11 -10.60
C ASN A 144 -17.42 -5.57 -9.18
N LEU A 145 -18.27 -4.56 -8.96
CA LEU A 145 -18.54 -4.02 -7.63
C LEU A 145 -19.26 -5.06 -6.76
N LEU A 146 -20.26 -5.78 -7.29
CA LEU A 146 -20.96 -6.84 -6.58
C LEU A 146 -20.01 -7.95 -6.11
N MET A 147 -18.98 -8.28 -6.91
CA MET A 147 -17.93 -9.23 -6.49
C MET A 147 -17.14 -8.74 -5.27
N GLY A 148 -17.00 -7.40 -5.09
CA GLY A 148 -16.41 -6.83 -3.87
C GLY A 148 -17.20 -7.15 -2.60
N GLY A 149 -18.51 -7.34 -2.73
CA GLY A 149 -19.42 -7.71 -1.62
C GLY A 149 -19.66 -9.21 -1.44
N PHE A 150 -18.84 -10.07 -2.06
CA PHE A 150 -19.04 -11.53 -2.03
C PHE A 150 -19.08 -12.13 -0.61
N LEU A 151 -18.40 -11.52 0.36
CA LEU A 151 -18.39 -11.96 1.76
C LEU A 151 -19.52 -11.36 2.61
N LEU A 152 -20.39 -10.50 2.06
CA LEU A 152 -21.59 -10.01 2.75
C LEU A 152 -22.63 -11.13 2.83
N ASP A 153 -23.26 -11.23 4.01
CA ASP A 153 -24.17 -12.33 4.31
C ASP A 153 -25.47 -12.29 3.48
N LYS A 154 -25.86 -11.09 3.01
CA LYS A 154 -27.08 -10.89 2.21
C LYS A 154 -26.76 -10.16 0.89
N THR A 155 -27.29 -10.67 -0.19
CA THR A 155 -27.17 -10.03 -1.52
C THR A 155 -27.79 -8.63 -1.54
N ALA A 156 -28.80 -8.35 -0.72
CA ALA A 156 -29.41 -7.04 -0.60
C ALA A 156 -28.42 -6.00 -0.04
N ASP A 157 -27.56 -6.39 0.91
CA ASP A 157 -26.54 -5.52 1.50
C ASP A 157 -25.45 -5.20 0.47
N ALA A 158 -25.05 -6.19 -0.34
CA ALA A 158 -24.11 -5.97 -1.45
C ALA A 158 -24.65 -4.98 -2.49
N LYS A 159 -25.93 -5.11 -2.87
CA LYS A 159 -26.58 -4.16 -3.81
C LYS A 159 -26.64 -2.75 -3.23
N LYS A 160 -26.99 -2.60 -1.96
CA LYS A 160 -27.02 -1.30 -1.27
C LYS A 160 -25.63 -0.65 -1.27
N ALA A 161 -24.58 -1.40 -0.92
CA ALA A 161 -23.21 -0.91 -0.94
C ALA A 161 -22.77 -0.49 -2.35
N VAL A 162 -23.17 -1.22 -3.38
CA VAL A 162 -22.89 -0.86 -4.79
C VAL A 162 -23.63 0.43 -5.18
N ASP A 163 -24.88 0.64 -4.76
CA ASP A 163 -25.62 1.87 -5.04
C ASP A 163 -25.01 3.07 -4.29
N GLU A 164 -24.48 2.89 -3.08
CA GLU A 164 -23.74 3.91 -2.34
C GLU A 164 -22.45 4.30 -3.11
N VAL A 165 -21.67 3.33 -3.61
CA VAL A 165 -20.49 3.57 -4.45
C VAL A 165 -20.86 4.32 -5.72
N PHE A 166 -21.95 3.97 -6.40
CA PHE A 166 -22.39 4.70 -7.59
C PHE A 166 -22.84 6.12 -7.30
N SER A 167 -23.36 6.39 -6.11
CA SER A 167 -23.71 7.73 -5.67
C SER A 167 -22.49 8.59 -5.43
N GLU A 168 -21.41 8.00 -4.90
CA GLU A 168 -20.14 8.68 -4.63
C GLU A 168 -19.29 8.86 -5.90
N TYR A 169 -19.26 7.84 -6.75
CA TYR A 169 -18.41 7.82 -7.96
C TYR A 169 -19.25 7.92 -9.25
N GLU A 170 -19.75 9.12 -9.58
CA GLU A 170 -20.60 9.37 -10.77
C GLU A 170 -19.98 8.83 -12.07
N ARG A 171 -18.64 8.87 -12.21
CA ARG A 171 -17.93 8.34 -13.39
C ARG A 171 -18.18 6.84 -13.57
N LEU A 172 -18.18 6.07 -12.50
CA LEU A 172 -18.49 4.64 -12.54
C LEU A 172 -19.97 4.40 -12.82
N ASN A 173 -20.86 5.21 -12.23
CA ASN A 173 -22.31 5.12 -12.46
C ASN A 173 -22.65 5.29 -13.94
N LYS A 174 -22.04 6.27 -14.64
CA LYS A 174 -22.21 6.46 -16.07
C LYS A 174 -21.76 5.25 -16.91
N ARG A 175 -20.92 4.40 -16.36
CA ARG A 175 -20.38 3.18 -16.97
C ARG A 175 -20.96 1.89 -16.41
N ARG A 176 -21.97 1.96 -15.55
CA ARG A 176 -22.56 0.86 -14.75
C ARG A 176 -22.70 -0.43 -15.56
N ASN A 177 -23.29 -0.35 -16.74
CA ASN A 177 -23.58 -1.48 -17.62
C ASN A 177 -22.46 -1.81 -18.65
N ASN A 178 -21.37 -1.04 -18.65
CA ASN A 178 -20.26 -1.28 -19.56
C ASN A 178 -19.36 -2.38 -19.02
N LYS A 179 -18.75 -3.18 -19.92
CA LYS A 179 -17.72 -4.15 -19.52
C LYS A 179 -16.48 -3.42 -19.00
N ALA A 180 -15.86 -3.95 -17.94
CA ALA A 180 -14.64 -3.37 -17.39
C ALA A 180 -13.48 -3.32 -18.39
N SER A 181 -13.45 -4.21 -19.40
CA SER A 181 -12.48 -4.17 -20.49
C SER A 181 -12.55 -2.90 -21.36
N SER A 182 -13.70 -2.21 -21.37
CA SER A 182 -13.90 -0.98 -22.15
C SER A 182 -13.51 0.31 -21.40
N LEU A 183 -13.13 0.19 -20.13
CA LEU A 183 -12.73 1.32 -19.29
C LEU A 183 -11.33 1.82 -19.64
N SER A 184 -11.12 3.13 -19.55
CA SER A 184 -9.77 3.72 -19.53
C SER A 184 -8.96 3.24 -18.33
N GLY A 185 -7.63 3.39 -18.36
CA GLY A 185 -6.77 3.01 -17.23
C GLY A 185 -7.20 3.66 -15.91
N GLY A 186 -7.51 4.97 -15.95
CA GLY A 186 -7.99 5.69 -14.76
C GLY A 186 -9.38 5.25 -14.28
N GLU A 187 -10.32 4.98 -15.19
CA GLU A 187 -11.63 4.43 -14.80
C GLU A 187 -11.51 3.02 -14.22
N ARG A 188 -10.59 2.21 -14.76
CA ARG A 188 -10.30 0.87 -14.22
C ARG A 188 -9.72 0.96 -12.82
N ARG A 189 -8.74 1.85 -12.59
CA ARG A 189 -8.15 2.06 -11.25
C ARG A 189 -9.19 2.54 -10.24
N LEU A 190 -10.09 3.44 -10.66
CA LEU A 190 -11.22 3.86 -9.85
C LEU A 190 -12.14 2.68 -9.48
N LEU A 191 -12.43 1.78 -10.45
CA LEU A 191 -13.23 0.59 -10.19
C LEU A 191 -12.55 -0.37 -9.20
N GLU A 192 -11.23 -0.54 -9.27
CA GLU A 192 -10.45 -1.35 -8.33
C GLU A 192 -10.54 -0.83 -6.90
N ILE A 193 -10.36 0.49 -6.73
CA ILE A 193 -10.50 1.16 -5.43
C ILE A 193 -11.94 1.01 -4.93
N ALA A 194 -12.92 1.38 -5.75
CA ALA A 194 -14.33 1.34 -5.38
C ALA A 194 -14.80 -0.07 -4.98
N ARG A 195 -14.31 -1.11 -5.67
CA ARG A 195 -14.60 -2.51 -5.33
C ARG A 195 -14.06 -2.89 -3.95
N ALA A 196 -12.87 -2.42 -3.59
CA ALA A 196 -12.30 -2.67 -2.26
C ALA A 196 -13.11 -2.01 -1.14
N LEU A 197 -13.82 -0.91 -1.44
CA LEU A 197 -14.64 -0.17 -0.48
C LEU A 197 -16.00 -0.80 -0.18
N ILE A 198 -16.50 -1.73 -1.00
CA ILE A 198 -17.82 -2.38 -0.83
C ILE A 198 -17.98 -3.01 0.57
N MET A 199 -16.93 -3.58 1.12
CA MET A 199 -16.93 -4.17 2.47
C MET A 199 -16.74 -3.12 3.59
N ASN A 200 -16.67 -1.83 3.24
CA ASN A 200 -16.40 -0.72 4.16
C ASN A 200 -15.20 -0.99 5.09
N PRO A 201 -14.01 -1.27 4.54
CA PRO A 201 -12.84 -1.61 5.33
C PRO A 201 -12.37 -0.42 6.18
N LYS A 202 -11.69 -0.71 7.30
CA LYS A 202 -11.00 0.28 8.13
C LYS A 202 -9.58 0.53 7.64
N VAL A 203 -8.91 -0.54 7.18
CA VAL A 203 -7.52 -0.50 6.70
C VAL A 203 -7.49 -0.82 5.22
N LEU A 204 -6.84 0.04 4.45
CA LEU A 204 -6.58 -0.15 3.02
C LEU A 204 -5.09 -0.43 2.81
N LEU A 205 -4.79 -1.59 2.27
CA LEU A 205 -3.46 -1.92 1.74
C LEU A 205 -3.46 -1.56 0.25
N VAL A 206 -2.53 -0.70 -0.17
CA VAL A 206 -2.51 -0.16 -1.53
C VAL A 206 -1.14 -0.41 -2.17
N ASP A 207 -1.10 -1.23 -3.20
CA ASP A 207 0.16 -1.59 -3.85
C ASP A 207 0.31 -0.82 -5.17
N GLU A 208 1.32 0.05 -5.23
CA GLU A 208 1.72 0.88 -6.37
C GLU A 208 0.53 1.53 -7.13
N PRO A 209 -0.26 2.39 -6.46
CA PRO A 209 -1.50 2.91 -7.02
C PRO A 209 -1.31 3.77 -8.28
N SER A 210 -0.12 4.31 -8.51
CA SER A 210 0.17 5.22 -9.61
C SER A 210 0.77 4.55 -10.86
N ILE A 211 1.16 3.27 -10.77
CA ILE A 211 1.89 2.62 -11.86
C ILE A 211 1.07 2.55 -13.15
N GLY A 212 1.72 2.85 -14.27
CA GLY A 212 1.10 2.74 -15.60
C GLY A 212 -0.01 3.76 -15.89
N LEU A 213 -0.26 4.71 -14.99
CA LEU A 213 -1.28 5.74 -15.18
C LEU A 213 -0.70 7.03 -15.79
N GLU A 214 -1.53 7.71 -16.59
CA GLU A 214 -1.24 9.08 -17.02
C GLU A 214 -1.27 10.05 -15.82
N PRO A 215 -0.48 11.16 -15.85
CA PRO A 215 -0.36 12.09 -14.71
C PRO A 215 -1.68 12.57 -14.10
N ARG A 216 -2.68 12.85 -14.97
CA ARG A 216 -4.02 13.29 -14.52
C ARG A 216 -4.76 12.23 -13.68
N PHE A 217 -4.55 10.95 -13.99
CA PHE A 217 -5.18 9.85 -13.25
C PHE A 217 -4.43 9.53 -11.96
N ILE A 218 -3.11 9.73 -11.96
CA ILE A 218 -2.31 9.65 -10.74
C ILE A 218 -2.85 10.61 -9.69
N ASN A 219 -3.02 11.89 -10.06
CA ASN A 219 -3.55 12.90 -9.13
C ASN A 219 -4.94 12.53 -8.62
N MET A 220 -5.84 12.09 -9.52
CA MET A 220 -7.17 11.62 -9.13
C MET A 220 -7.12 10.48 -8.10
N VAL A 221 -6.24 9.49 -8.28
CA VAL A 221 -6.10 8.36 -7.34
C VAL A 221 -5.63 8.86 -5.97
N PHE A 222 -4.62 9.73 -5.91
CA PHE A 222 -4.14 10.29 -4.66
C PHE A 222 -5.17 11.19 -3.98
N GLU A 223 -5.97 11.94 -4.73
CA GLU A 223 -7.10 12.72 -4.21
C GLU A 223 -8.16 11.81 -3.54
N ILE A 224 -8.52 10.69 -4.19
CA ILE A 224 -9.44 9.71 -3.63
C ILE A 224 -8.88 9.09 -2.35
N LEU A 225 -7.61 8.66 -2.35
CA LEU A 225 -6.97 8.09 -1.16
C LEU A 225 -6.92 9.10 -0.01
N ARG A 226 -6.66 10.38 -0.30
CA ARG A 226 -6.67 11.46 0.69
C ARG A 226 -8.06 11.69 1.26
N ASP A 227 -9.09 11.67 0.43
CA ASP A 227 -10.49 11.78 0.89
C ASP A 227 -10.86 10.60 1.81
N LEU A 228 -10.51 9.38 1.42
CA LEU A 228 -10.72 8.18 2.22
C LEU A 228 -10.03 8.25 3.59
N GLN A 229 -8.81 8.78 3.64
CA GLN A 229 -8.09 8.99 4.89
C GLN A 229 -8.71 10.13 5.71
N SER A 230 -8.76 11.35 5.14
CA SER A 230 -9.03 12.57 5.90
C SER A 230 -10.50 12.73 6.27
N ASN A 231 -11.43 12.35 5.36
CA ASN A 231 -12.86 12.54 5.55
C ASN A 231 -13.57 11.28 6.03
N GLN A 232 -13.07 10.10 5.66
CA GLN A 232 -13.69 8.83 6.04
C GLN A 232 -12.92 8.06 7.12
N GLY A 233 -11.78 8.60 7.60
CA GLY A 233 -10.99 8.05 8.69
C GLY A 233 -10.35 6.68 8.38
N LYS A 234 -10.10 6.37 7.10
CA LYS A 234 -9.46 5.10 6.72
C LYS A 234 -7.98 5.14 7.04
N THR A 235 -7.46 4.06 7.62
CA THR A 235 -6.02 3.83 7.76
C THR A 235 -5.48 3.31 6.43
N ILE A 236 -4.40 3.90 5.91
CA ILE A 236 -3.84 3.52 4.60
C ILE A 236 -2.39 3.09 4.77
N ILE A 237 -2.06 1.88 4.32
CA ILE A 237 -0.66 1.42 4.20
C ILE A 237 -0.39 1.21 2.72
N MET A 238 0.55 1.97 2.16
CA MET A 238 0.81 1.93 0.74
C MET A 238 2.27 1.61 0.43
N VAL A 239 2.47 0.94 -0.69
CA VAL A 239 3.75 0.87 -1.41
C VAL A 239 3.64 1.80 -2.61
N GLU A 240 4.62 2.67 -2.82
CA GLU A 240 4.64 3.54 -3.99
C GLU A 240 6.04 3.55 -4.61
N GLN A 241 6.10 3.40 -5.93
CA GLN A 241 7.35 3.42 -6.68
C GLN A 241 7.91 4.85 -6.78
N ASN A 242 7.03 5.85 -6.93
CA ASN A 242 7.41 7.25 -6.85
C ASN A 242 7.50 7.66 -5.39
N ALA A 243 8.68 7.45 -4.78
CA ALA A 243 8.92 7.71 -3.37
C ALA A 243 8.52 9.14 -2.95
N LYS A 244 8.80 10.14 -3.80
CA LYS A 244 8.42 11.53 -3.53
C LYS A 244 6.91 11.68 -3.36
N LYS A 245 6.12 11.16 -4.31
CA LYS A 245 4.64 11.20 -4.22
C LYS A 245 4.10 10.42 -3.04
N GLY A 246 4.68 9.26 -2.76
CA GLY A 246 4.31 8.46 -1.60
C GLY A 246 4.53 9.21 -0.29
N LEU A 247 5.70 9.83 -0.12
CA LEU A 247 6.03 10.61 1.06
C LEU A 247 5.25 11.93 1.17
N GLU A 248 4.93 12.60 0.04
CA GLU A 248 4.04 13.78 0.01
C GLU A 248 2.60 13.44 0.45
N PHE A 249 2.20 12.21 0.27
CA PHE A 249 0.86 11.73 0.65
C PHE A 249 0.79 11.31 2.12
N CYS A 250 1.79 10.59 2.64
CA CYS A 250 1.69 9.86 3.90
C CYS A 250 2.07 10.70 5.13
N ASP A 251 1.49 10.33 6.28
CA ASP A 251 1.88 10.86 7.58
C ASP A 251 3.23 10.27 8.01
N ILE A 252 3.44 8.97 7.76
CA ILE A 252 4.62 8.20 8.17
C ILE A 252 5.25 7.53 6.95
N GLY A 253 6.56 7.66 6.79
CA GLY A 253 7.33 6.94 5.78
C GLY A 253 8.25 5.89 6.42
N TYR A 254 8.35 4.74 5.78
CA TYR A 254 9.26 3.65 6.16
C TYR A 254 10.16 3.31 4.99
N VAL A 255 11.47 3.29 5.21
CA VAL A 255 12.48 2.89 4.24
C VAL A 255 12.84 1.42 4.45
N ILE A 256 12.52 0.60 3.47
CA ILE A 256 12.79 -0.85 3.49
C ILE A 256 13.91 -1.17 2.53
N VAL A 257 14.91 -1.91 3.00
CA VAL A 257 16.04 -2.38 2.21
C VAL A 257 16.33 -3.83 2.55
N SER A 258 16.42 -4.68 1.54
CA SER A 258 16.76 -6.10 1.69
C SER A 258 15.98 -6.83 2.78
N GLY A 259 14.67 -6.56 2.88
CA GLY A 259 13.77 -7.20 3.85
C GLY A 259 13.84 -6.64 5.28
N GLU A 260 14.57 -5.56 5.51
CA GLU A 260 14.72 -4.92 6.82
C GLU A 260 14.19 -3.48 6.82
N LEU A 261 13.71 -3.01 7.97
CA LEU A 261 13.41 -1.60 8.21
C LEU A 261 14.72 -0.86 8.54
N VAL A 262 15.05 0.16 7.71
CA VAL A 262 16.27 0.93 7.84
C VAL A 262 16.04 2.27 8.52
N LEU A 263 14.95 2.95 8.15
CA LEU A 263 14.58 4.27 8.64
C LEU A 263 13.06 4.39 8.69
N ALA A 264 12.55 5.09 9.70
CA ALA A 264 11.15 5.47 9.82
C ALA A 264 11.06 6.87 10.41
N ASP A 265 10.23 7.72 9.82
CA ASP A 265 9.96 9.07 10.30
C ASP A 265 8.65 9.60 9.68
N TYR A 266 8.24 10.81 10.07
CA TYR A 266 7.16 11.51 9.38
C TYR A 266 7.51 11.70 7.89
N GLY A 267 6.52 11.55 7.00
CA GLY A 267 6.72 11.70 5.56
C GLY A 267 7.38 13.02 5.17
N SER A 268 7.01 14.13 5.83
CA SER A 268 7.61 15.45 5.64
C SER A 268 9.09 15.51 6.01
N GLN A 269 9.50 14.81 7.08
CA GLN A 269 10.90 14.78 7.52
C GLN A 269 11.76 13.96 6.54
N LEU A 270 11.24 12.83 6.06
CA LEU A 270 11.93 12.02 5.06
C LEU A 270 12.08 12.72 3.71
N LEU A 271 11.14 13.60 3.35
CA LEU A 271 11.26 14.43 2.13
C LEU A 271 12.40 15.45 2.22
N GLU A 272 12.69 15.94 3.42
CA GLU A 272 13.76 16.91 3.69
C GLU A 272 15.11 16.23 3.99
N ASP A 273 15.14 14.92 4.22
CA ASP A 273 16.36 14.17 4.52
C ASP A 273 17.27 14.09 3.27
N PRO A 274 18.52 14.63 3.32
CA PRO A 274 19.40 14.64 2.17
C PRO A 274 19.81 13.25 1.67
N GLU A 275 19.94 12.27 2.56
CA GLU A 275 20.31 10.91 2.20
C GLU A 275 19.15 10.16 1.53
N VAL A 276 17.93 10.33 2.06
CA VAL A 276 16.70 9.84 1.43
C VAL A 276 16.51 10.50 0.07
N GLY A 277 16.74 11.83 -0.01
CA GLY A 277 16.72 12.60 -1.24
C GLY A 277 17.62 12.01 -2.31
N LYS A 278 18.89 11.79 -1.97
CA LYS A 278 19.91 11.24 -2.87
C LYS A 278 19.62 9.82 -3.33
N LEU A 279 19.10 8.96 -2.45
CA LEU A 279 18.93 7.53 -2.74
C LEU A 279 17.58 7.20 -3.40
N PHE A 280 16.52 7.91 -3.04
CA PHE A 280 15.16 7.51 -3.40
C PHE A 280 14.33 8.59 -4.11
N LEU A 281 14.69 9.88 -4.02
CA LEU A 281 13.88 10.97 -4.57
C LEU A 281 14.42 11.53 -5.89
N GLY A 282 15.56 11.05 -6.35
CA GLY A 282 16.14 11.43 -7.63
C GLY A 282 17.09 12.63 -7.57
N GLY A 283 17.66 12.92 -6.38
CA GLY A 283 18.80 13.78 -6.08
C GLY A 283 18.80 15.17 -6.67
#